data_d2d544e5a8b76fbb3fb5152d1a873682
#
_entry.id   d2d544e5a8b76fbb3fb5152d1a873682
#
_cell.length_a   1.000
_cell.length_b   1.000
_cell.length_c   1.000
_cell.angle_alpha   90.00
_cell.angle_beta   90.00
_cell.angle_gamma   90.00
#
_symmetry.space_group_name_H-M   'P 1'
#
loop_
_entity.id
_entity.type
_entity.pdbx_description
1 polymer ?
#
loop_
_entity_poly.entity_id
_entity_poly.type
_entity_poly.pdbx_seq_one_letter_code
_entity_poly.pdbx_strand_id
1 'polypeptide(L)'
;MHRVALQRTSWPNGQPAEGEDGRPESRPSLTQALRLLLEQTPVIPSVRSLENASQAAKARGKIVYLLCGDPESLPHMSAVINSEGKTPIVNADLVQGLSRDAAAMAYLAHNGIRGIISTHPEPLRIARTLEMYTIERTFLLDSAALQTAMRSIDRVQPDAVEVLPAAVAPHLIRELCNTRPDLPVIAGGLISTFRQIEDLRRQGIISVSVSNTALWLPQACITESGDPGH
;
A
#
# COMPACT_ATOMS: atom_id res chain seq x y z
N MET A 1 33.65 -17.42 -2.06
CA MET A 1 32.29 -17.31 -2.60
C MET A 1 31.34 -18.02 -1.63
N HIS A 2 30.75 -17.28 -0.66
CA HIS A 2 29.78 -17.85 0.28
C HIS A 2 28.39 -17.51 -0.27
N ARG A 3 27.66 -18.56 -0.68
CA ARG A 3 26.23 -18.47 -0.93
C ARG A 3 25.54 -18.27 0.42
N VAL A 4 25.07 -17.06 0.71
CA VAL A 4 24.14 -16.81 1.80
C VAL A 4 22.81 -17.43 1.37
N ALA A 5 22.44 -18.52 2.00
CA ALA A 5 21.13 -19.11 1.85
C ALA A 5 20.10 -18.16 2.50
N LEU A 6 19.29 -17.52 1.68
CA LEU A 6 18.12 -16.76 2.12
C LEU A 6 17.19 -17.73 2.86
N GLN A 7 17.11 -17.63 4.18
CA GLN A 7 16.09 -18.31 4.95
C GLN A 7 14.72 -17.80 4.50
N ARG A 8 13.91 -18.71 3.94
CA ARG A 8 12.51 -18.44 3.57
C ARG A 8 11.77 -18.03 4.84
N THR A 9 11.38 -16.76 4.91
CA THR A 9 10.48 -16.28 5.95
C THR A 9 9.13 -16.96 5.76
N SER A 10 8.78 -17.87 6.69
CA SER A 10 7.48 -18.51 6.71
C SER A 10 6.39 -17.47 7.00
N TRP A 11 5.34 -17.46 6.18
CA TRP A 11 4.10 -16.76 6.47
C TRP A 11 3.50 -17.30 7.77
N PRO A 12 2.88 -16.46 8.64
CA PRO A 12 2.11 -16.96 9.77
C PRO A 12 0.89 -17.72 9.22
N ASN A 13 0.79 -18.98 9.55
CA ASN A 13 -0.12 -20.05 9.17
C ASN A 13 0.43 -20.94 8.06
N GLY A 14 1.26 -21.87 8.51
CA GLY A 14 1.76 -22.97 7.71
C GLY A 14 0.65 -23.96 7.37
N GLN A 15 0.74 -24.49 6.19
CA GLN A 15 0.04 -25.54 5.46
C GLN A 15 -1.15 -25.03 4.62
N PRO A 16 -1.15 -25.32 3.31
CA PRO A 16 -2.32 -25.10 2.47
C PRO A 16 -3.46 -25.99 2.97
N ALA A 17 -4.65 -25.41 3.13
CA ALA A 17 -5.87 -26.17 3.28
C ALA A 17 -6.05 -27.05 2.03
N GLU A 18 -6.35 -28.33 2.21
CA GLU A 18 -6.70 -29.22 1.13
C GLU A 18 -8.12 -28.83 0.67
N GLY A 19 -8.28 -28.43 -0.59
CA GLY A 19 -9.59 -28.23 -1.20
C GLY A 19 -10.35 -29.56 -1.28
N GLU A 20 -11.66 -29.52 -1.41
CA GLU A 20 -12.57 -30.69 -1.48
C GLU A 20 -12.19 -31.72 -2.56
N ASP A 21 -11.32 -31.35 -3.51
CA ASP A 21 -10.83 -32.20 -4.62
C ASP A 21 -9.40 -32.75 -4.42
N GLY A 22 -8.77 -32.55 -3.24
CA GLY A 22 -7.41 -33.04 -2.97
C GLY A 22 -6.32 -32.38 -3.82
N ARG A 23 -6.61 -31.27 -4.53
CA ARG A 23 -5.62 -30.43 -5.21
C ARG A 23 -5.17 -29.33 -4.26
N PRO A 24 -3.84 -29.06 -4.13
CA PRO A 24 -3.39 -27.91 -3.35
C PRO A 24 -4.02 -26.65 -3.96
N GLU A 25 -4.76 -25.89 -3.15
CA GLU A 25 -5.25 -24.58 -3.57
C GLU A 25 -4.05 -23.75 -4.07
N SER A 26 -4.13 -23.27 -5.30
CA SER A 26 -3.09 -22.42 -5.86
C SER A 26 -3.00 -21.15 -5.01
N ARG A 27 -1.81 -20.85 -4.47
CA ARG A 27 -1.61 -19.59 -3.72
C ARG A 27 -2.10 -18.41 -4.57
N PRO A 28 -2.87 -17.48 -3.98
CA PRO A 28 -3.31 -16.31 -4.70
C PRO A 28 -2.11 -15.53 -5.22
N SER A 29 -2.22 -14.95 -6.42
CA SER A 29 -1.18 -14.06 -6.94
C SER A 29 -0.95 -12.89 -5.98
N LEU A 30 0.23 -12.25 -6.02
CA LEU A 30 0.50 -11.07 -5.18
C LEU A 30 -0.57 -9.99 -5.38
N THR A 31 -1.01 -9.77 -6.62
CA THR A 31 -2.09 -8.84 -6.94
C THR A 31 -3.40 -9.19 -6.23
N GLN A 32 -3.80 -10.48 -6.23
CA GLN A 32 -5.01 -10.93 -5.53
C GLN A 32 -4.87 -10.80 -4.01
N ALA A 33 -3.69 -11.17 -3.46
CA ALA A 33 -3.41 -11.04 -2.03
C ALA A 33 -3.45 -9.57 -1.58
N LEU A 34 -2.82 -8.65 -2.34
CA LEU A 34 -2.88 -7.23 -2.06
C LEU A 34 -4.31 -6.68 -2.18
N ARG A 35 -5.07 -7.10 -3.19
CA ARG A 35 -6.47 -6.70 -3.37
C ARG A 35 -7.30 -7.04 -2.13
N LEU A 36 -7.19 -8.27 -1.60
CA LEU A 36 -7.91 -8.68 -0.38
C LEU A 36 -7.54 -7.84 0.85
N LEU A 37 -6.27 -7.44 0.98
CA LEU A 37 -5.83 -6.54 2.04
C LEU A 37 -6.41 -5.13 1.85
N LEU A 38 -6.46 -4.62 0.62
CA LEU A 38 -7.03 -3.31 0.27
C LEU A 38 -8.54 -3.26 0.53
N GLU A 39 -9.29 -4.30 0.19
CA GLU A 39 -10.73 -4.41 0.47
C GLU A 39 -11.05 -4.28 1.96
N GLN A 40 -10.16 -4.80 2.82
CA GLN A 40 -10.23 -4.66 4.28
C GLN A 40 -9.68 -3.31 4.79
N THR A 41 -9.13 -2.47 3.91
CA THR A 41 -8.48 -1.21 4.27
C THR A 41 -9.07 -0.04 3.47
N PRO A 42 -10.30 0.40 3.77
CA PRO A 42 -10.92 1.54 3.07
C PRO A 42 -10.10 2.82 3.13
N VAL A 43 -9.43 3.04 4.27
CA VAL A 43 -8.51 4.15 4.52
C VAL A 43 -7.15 3.57 4.90
N ILE A 44 -6.13 3.94 4.15
CA ILE A 44 -4.75 3.56 4.41
C ILE A 44 -4.08 4.69 5.20
N PRO A 45 -3.78 4.50 6.48
CA PRO A 45 -3.00 5.47 7.25
C PRO A 45 -1.64 5.69 6.60
N SER A 46 -1.31 6.95 6.30
CA SER A 46 -0.07 7.33 5.61
C SER A 46 0.82 8.12 6.56
N VAL A 47 1.77 7.43 7.17
CA VAL A 47 2.65 7.92 8.23
C VAL A 47 3.72 8.84 7.64
N ARG A 48 3.81 10.06 8.16
CA ARG A 48 4.80 11.08 7.76
C ARG A 48 5.81 11.42 8.86
N SER A 49 5.60 10.90 10.06
CA SER A 49 6.55 11.04 11.18
C SER A 49 6.58 9.77 12.02
N LEU A 50 7.69 9.49 12.65
CA LEU A 50 7.87 8.30 13.51
C LEU A 50 6.81 8.22 14.63
N GLU A 51 6.44 9.37 15.19
CA GLU A 51 5.46 9.48 16.29
C GLU A 51 4.08 8.90 15.91
N ASN A 52 3.69 9.02 14.65
CA ASN A 52 2.39 8.58 14.16
C ASN A 52 2.33 7.07 13.84
N ALA A 53 3.46 6.35 13.86
CA ALA A 53 3.50 4.93 13.49
C ALA A 53 2.63 4.07 14.42
N SER A 54 2.68 4.31 15.74
CA SER A 54 1.88 3.58 16.72
C SER A 54 0.37 3.86 16.58
N GLN A 55 -0.02 5.10 16.26
CA GLN A 55 -1.41 5.43 16.00
C GLN A 55 -1.92 4.78 14.71
N ALA A 56 -1.11 4.81 13.65
CA ALA A 56 -1.42 4.15 12.38
C ALA A 56 -1.55 2.63 12.53
N ALA A 57 -0.71 2.03 13.36
CA ALA A 57 -0.77 0.59 13.66
C ALA A 57 -2.08 0.19 14.34
N LYS A 58 -2.72 1.07 15.12
CA LYS A 58 -4.02 0.85 15.78
C LYS A 58 -5.22 1.25 14.92
N ALA A 59 -5.02 1.92 13.79
CA ALA A 59 -6.10 2.30 12.87
C ALA A 59 -6.81 1.07 12.28
N ARG A 60 -7.99 1.25 11.69
CA ARG A 60 -8.68 0.14 10.99
C ARG A 60 -7.92 -0.26 9.72
N GLY A 61 -8.16 -1.51 9.29
CA GLY A 61 -7.58 -2.04 8.07
C GLY A 61 -6.30 -2.82 8.29
N LYS A 62 -5.73 -3.32 7.20
CA LYS A 62 -4.61 -4.27 7.18
C LYS A 62 -3.31 -3.67 6.62
N ILE A 63 -3.36 -2.47 6.08
CA ILE A 63 -2.21 -1.82 5.43
C ILE A 63 -1.91 -0.48 6.11
N VAL A 64 -0.63 -0.18 6.27
CA VAL A 64 -0.11 1.13 6.69
C VAL A 64 0.98 1.57 5.71
N TYR A 65 0.89 2.81 5.23
CA TYR A 65 1.92 3.42 4.40
C TYR A 65 2.94 4.17 5.25
N LEU A 66 4.22 3.92 4.98
CA LEU A 66 5.35 4.66 5.53
C LEU A 66 5.86 5.64 4.47
N LEU A 67 5.57 6.93 4.66
CA LEU A 67 5.99 8.03 3.77
C LEU A 67 7.18 8.82 4.34
N CYS A 68 7.89 8.25 5.30
CA CYS A 68 9.08 8.80 5.94
C CYS A 68 9.93 7.65 6.46
N GLY A 69 11.11 7.97 6.94
CA GLY A 69 12.03 7.04 7.58
C GLY A 69 13.38 6.97 6.87
N ASP A 70 14.28 6.27 7.52
CA ASP A 70 15.65 6.02 7.12
C ASP A 70 16.06 4.60 7.56
N PRO A 71 17.28 4.11 7.26
CA PRO A 71 17.70 2.77 7.67
C PRO A 71 17.70 2.52 9.18
N GLU A 72 17.75 3.54 10.02
CA GLU A 72 17.72 3.40 11.47
C GLU A 72 16.29 3.27 12.01
N SER A 73 15.36 4.09 11.53
CA SER A 73 13.99 4.17 12.04
C SER A 73 13.02 3.14 11.42
N LEU A 74 13.22 2.77 10.15
CA LEU A 74 12.31 1.86 9.44
C LEU A 74 12.13 0.49 10.09
N PRO A 75 13.17 -0.18 10.63
CA PRO A 75 13.00 -1.46 11.32
C PRO A 75 12.05 -1.37 12.51
N HIS A 76 12.15 -0.30 13.31
CA HIS A 76 11.26 -0.08 14.45
C HIS A 76 9.82 0.21 14.00
N MET A 77 9.63 1.10 13.02
CA MET A 77 8.29 1.41 12.47
C MET A 77 7.61 0.16 11.91
N SER A 78 8.36 -0.64 11.17
CA SER A 78 7.89 -1.91 10.62
C SER A 78 7.49 -2.91 11.72
N ALA A 79 8.32 -3.07 12.75
CA ALA A 79 8.05 -3.95 13.86
C ALA A 79 6.76 -3.58 14.60
N VAL A 80 6.53 -2.30 14.88
CA VAL A 80 5.31 -1.77 15.52
C VAL A 80 4.07 -2.09 14.66
N ILE A 81 4.14 -1.91 13.34
CA ILE A 81 3.00 -2.18 12.45
C ILE A 81 2.75 -3.68 12.33
N ASN A 82 3.81 -4.49 12.17
CA ASN A 82 3.71 -5.94 12.07
C ASN A 82 3.16 -6.57 13.36
N SER A 83 3.49 -6.05 14.56
CA SER A 83 3.00 -6.56 15.84
C SER A 83 1.47 -6.43 16.00
N GLU A 84 0.86 -5.48 15.30
CA GLU A 84 -0.61 -5.31 15.23
C GLU A 84 -1.25 -6.11 14.07
N GLY A 85 -0.51 -7.05 13.46
CA GLY A 85 -0.99 -7.89 12.37
C GLY A 85 -1.30 -7.12 11.09
N LYS A 86 -0.60 -6.00 10.86
CA LYS A 86 -0.74 -5.17 9.67
C LYS A 86 0.46 -5.27 8.74
N THR A 87 0.27 -4.83 7.52
CA THR A 87 1.24 -4.88 6.43
C THR A 87 1.86 -3.50 6.20
N PRO A 88 3.12 -3.28 6.59
CA PRO A 88 3.82 -2.04 6.27
C PRO A 88 4.23 -2.02 4.80
N ILE A 89 3.88 -0.94 4.11
CA ILE A 89 4.27 -0.65 2.72
C ILE A 89 4.99 0.70 2.73
N VAL A 90 6.23 0.73 2.24
CA VAL A 90 7.08 1.94 2.28
C VAL A 90 7.08 2.65 0.93
N ASN A 91 7.06 3.97 0.94
CA ASN A 91 7.36 4.74 -0.25
C ASN A 91 8.89 4.84 -0.43
N ALA A 92 9.41 4.04 -1.35
CA ALA A 92 10.84 3.95 -1.62
C ALA A 92 11.46 5.26 -2.14
N ASP A 93 10.65 6.16 -2.68
CA ASP A 93 11.11 7.47 -3.18
C ASP A 93 11.33 8.48 -2.05
N LEU A 94 10.77 8.22 -0.84
CA LEU A 94 10.80 9.14 0.30
C LEU A 94 11.69 8.67 1.46
N VAL A 95 12.26 7.47 1.37
CA VAL A 95 13.21 6.97 2.37
C VAL A 95 14.53 7.72 2.23
N GLN A 96 14.98 8.32 3.33
CA GLN A 96 16.26 9.02 3.38
C GLN A 96 17.41 8.04 3.57
N GLY A 97 18.57 8.32 2.98
CA GLY A 97 19.78 7.51 3.16
C GLY A 97 19.72 6.09 2.60
N LEU A 98 18.69 5.75 1.82
CA LEU A 98 18.54 4.46 1.15
C LEU A 98 18.39 4.66 -0.35
N SER A 99 19.20 3.94 -1.14
CA SER A 99 19.08 3.93 -2.60
C SER A 99 17.84 3.12 -3.04
N ARG A 100 17.57 3.11 -4.35
CA ARG A 100 16.43 2.35 -4.94
C ARG A 100 16.91 1.13 -5.72
N ASP A 101 18.01 0.55 -5.29
CA ASP A 101 18.67 -0.61 -5.89
C ASP A 101 18.28 -1.94 -5.21
N ALA A 102 18.86 -3.03 -5.69
CA ALA A 102 18.58 -4.36 -5.18
C ALA A 102 18.98 -4.54 -3.71
N ALA A 103 20.07 -3.90 -3.26
CA ALA A 103 20.51 -3.99 -1.87
C ALA A 103 19.52 -3.29 -0.93
N ALA A 104 19.02 -2.12 -1.35
CA ALA A 104 18.01 -1.37 -0.61
C ALA A 104 16.68 -2.14 -0.52
N MET A 105 16.19 -2.72 -1.62
CA MET A 105 14.96 -3.51 -1.61
C MET A 105 15.11 -4.77 -0.74
N ALA A 106 16.25 -5.45 -0.79
CA ALA A 106 16.55 -6.58 0.08
C ALA A 106 16.60 -6.18 1.56
N TYR A 107 17.19 -5.02 1.87
CA TYR A 107 17.18 -4.45 3.21
C TYR A 107 15.76 -4.21 3.73
N LEU A 108 14.89 -3.59 2.93
CA LEU A 108 13.49 -3.34 3.30
C LEU A 108 12.75 -4.65 3.56
N ALA A 109 12.87 -5.64 2.69
CA ALA A 109 12.25 -6.96 2.86
C ALA A 109 12.73 -7.68 4.13
N HIS A 110 14.05 -7.63 4.41
CA HIS A 110 14.64 -8.23 5.61
C HIS A 110 14.12 -7.59 6.91
N ASN A 111 13.83 -6.30 6.88
CA ASN A 111 13.29 -5.56 8.02
C ASN A 111 11.75 -5.57 8.10
N GLY A 112 11.10 -6.54 7.46
CA GLY A 112 9.67 -6.80 7.60
C GLY A 112 8.75 -5.87 6.81
N ILE A 113 9.30 -5.05 5.89
CA ILE A 113 8.52 -4.29 4.92
C ILE A 113 7.98 -5.27 3.86
N ARG A 114 6.68 -5.26 3.66
CA ARG A 114 5.99 -6.25 2.79
C ARG A 114 5.68 -5.72 1.40
N GLY A 115 5.85 -4.44 1.16
CA GLY A 115 5.63 -3.85 -0.16
C GLY A 115 6.23 -2.47 -0.28
N ILE A 116 6.32 -1.99 -1.50
CA ILE A 116 6.82 -0.66 -1.81
C ILE A 116 5.87 0.12 -2.71
N ILE A 117 5.92 1.43 -2.56
CA ILE A 117 5.34 2.40 -3.47
C ILE A 117 6.49 3.14 -4.14
N SER A 118 6.43 3.34 -5.44
CA SER A 118 7.40 4.17 -6.16
C SER A 118 6.78 4.77 -7.42
N THR A 119 7.30 5.92 -7.83
CA THR A 119 7.06 6.51 -9.15
C THR A 119 8.02 5.95 -10.20
N HIS A 120 9.02 5.18 -9.78
CA HIS A 120 10.07 4.64 -10.64
C HIS A 120 9.84 3.15 -10.91
N PRO A 121 9.94 2.70 -12.17
CA PRO A 121 9.72 1.30 -12.51
C PRO A 121 10.74 0.32 -11.91
N GLU A 122 12.01 0.75 -11.78
CA GLU A 122 13.09 -0.17 -11.40
C GLU A 122 12.95 -0.75 -9.99
N PRO A 123 12.75 0.05 -8.92
CA PRO A 123 12.54 -0.51 -7.58
C PRO A 123 11.32 -1.44 -7.51
N LEU A 124 10.25 -1.17 -8.29
CA LEU A 124 9.07 -2.05 -8.35
C LEU A 124 9.40 -3.42 -8.95
N ARG A 125 10.22 -3.45 -10.03
CA ARG A 125 10.67 -4.71 -10.63
C ARG A 125 11.54 -5.52 -9.68
N ILE A 126 12.48 -4.85 -8.99
CA ILE A 126 13.35 -5.51 -8.00
C ILE A 126 12.51 -6.05 -6.84
N ALA A 127 11.61 -5.26 -6.27
CA ALA A 127 10.74 -5.67 -5.16
C ALA A 127 9.90 -6.90 -5.50
N ARG A 128 9.41 -7.01 -6.74
CA ARG A 128 8.68 -8.19 -7.21
C ARG A 128 9.53 -9.46 -7.17
N THR A 129 10.82 -9.40 -7.48
CA THR A 129 11.73 -10.57 -7.38
C THR A 129 11.93 -11.04 -5.93
N LEU A 130 11.62 -10.18 -4.97
CA LEU A 130 11.66 -10.44 -3.53
C LEU A 130 10.28 -10.79 -2.94
N GLU A 131 9.29 -11.06 -3.80
CA GLU A 131 7.90 -11.37 -3.42
C GLU A 131 7.25 -10.26 -2.56
N MET A 132 7.66 -8.99 -2.76
CA MET A 132 7.05 -7.82 -2.13
C MET A 132 5.89 -7.30 -2.97
N TYR A 133 4.86 -6.74 -2.34
CA TYR A 133 3.80 -6.00 -3.03
C TYR A 133 4.35 -4.76 -3.72
N THR A 134 3.88 -4.50 -4.93
CA THR A 134 4.32 -3.38 -5.76
C THR A 134 3.18 -2.44 -6.07
N ILE A 135 3.31 -1.17 -5.70
CA ILE A 135 2.32 -0.12 -5.96
C ILE A 135 2.98 0.97 -6.79
N GLU A 136 2.54 1.12 -8.03
CA GLU A 136 3.00 2.21 -8.88
C GLU A 136 2.25 3.50 -8.52
N ARG A 137 2.99 4.54 -8.09
CA ARG A 137 2.42 5.86 -7.85
C ARG A 137 2.48 6.69 -9.12
N THR A 138 1.36 7.29 -9.48
CA THR A 138 1.27 8.17 -10.65
C THR A 138 0.59 9.50 -10.32
N PHE A 139 1.05 10.57 -10.98
CA PHE A 139 0.46 11.90 -10.89
C PHE A 139 -0.27 12.21 -12.18
N LEU A 140 -1.59 12.34 -12.13
CA LEU A 140 -2.42 12.63 -13.29
C LEU A 140 -2.75 14.11 -13.34
N LEU A 141 -1.95 14.87 -14.07
CA LEU A 141 -2.13 16.31 -14.23
C LEU A 141 -2.93 16.66 -15.49
N ASP A 142 -2.83 15.81 -16.51
CA ASP A 142 -3.48 15.99 -17.80
C ASP A 142 -3.66 14.66 -18.55
N SER A 143 -4.18 14.70 -19.76
CA SER A 143 -4.36 13.51 -20.60
C SER A 143 -3.06 12.86 -21.05
N ALA A 144 -1.98 13.61 -21.20
CA ALA A 144 -0.68 13.05 -21.55
C ALA A 144 -0.08 12.26 -20.38
N ALA A 145 -0.26 12.74 -19.15
CA ALA A 145 0.09 12.01 -17.94
C ALA A 145 -0.70 10.71 -17.80
N LEU A 146 -2.00 10.73 -18.11
CA LEU A 146 -2.85 9.53 -18.10
C LEU A 146 -2.33 8.47 -19.12
N GLN A 147 -2.04 8.86 -20.36
CA GLN A 147 -1.47 7.95 -21.36
C GLN A 147 -0.10 7.41 -20.94
N THR A 148 0.71 8.22 -20.28
CA THR A 148 2.02 7.80 -19.78
C THR A 148 1.87 6.79 -18.64
N ALA A 149 0.91 7.02 -17.73
CA ALA A 149 0.58 6.08 -16.67
C ALA A 149 0.12 4.72 -17.25
N MET A 150 -0.78 4.71 -18.23
CA MET A 150 -1.24 3.48 -18.87
C MET A 150 -0.08 2.67 -19.48
N ARG A 151 0.82 3.33 -20.24
CA ARG A 151 2.02 2.67 -20.79
C ARG A 151 2.96 2.14 -19.70
N SER A 152 3.09 2.85 -18.59
CA SER A 152 3.93 2.42 -17.48
C SER A 152 3.33 1.20 -16.78
N ILE A 153 2.04 1.21 -16.48
CA ILE A 153 1.30 0.10 -15.90
C ILE A 153 1.45 -1.17 -16.74
N ASP A 154 1.31 -1.07 -18.05
CA ASP A 154 1.49 -2.20 -18.97
C ASP A 154 2.92 -2.76 -18.97
N ARG A 155 3.91 -1.90 -18.80
CA ARG A 155 5.32 -2.31 -18.78
C ARG A 155 5.76 -2.85 -17.41
N VAL A 156 5.30 -2.23 -16.32
CA VAL A 156 5.71 -2.54 -14.93
C VAL A 156 4.91 -3.70 -14.38
N GLN A 157 3.63 -3.80 -14.74
CA GLN A 157 2.69 -4.79 -14.22
C GLN A 157 2.59 -4.75 -12.68
N PRO A 158 2.31 -3.58 -12.06
CA PRO A 158 2.24 -3.45 -10.60
C PRO A 158 1.04 -4.25 -10.04
N ASP A 159 1.08 -4.54 -8.74
CA ASP A 159 -0.03 -5.21 -8.04
C ASP A 159 -1.18 -4.25 -7.69
N ALA A 160 -0.89 -2.95 -7.64
CA ALA A 160 -1.88 -1.87 -7.53
C ALA A 160 -1.32 -0.56 -8.09
N VAL A 161 -2.20 0.41 -8.34
CA VAL A 161 -1.79 1.77 -8.74
C VAL A 161 -2.34 2.77 -7.74
N GLU A 162 -1.50 3.70 -7.31
CA GLU A 162 -1.92 4.85 -6.51
C GLU A 162 -1.89 6.12 -7.36
N VAL A 163 -3.03 6.81 -7.41
CA VAL A 163 -3.24 8.03 -8.21
C VAL A 163 -3.29 9.27 -7.33
N LEU A 164 -2.51 10.28 -7.69
CA LEU A 164 -2.53 11.60 -7.07
C LEU A 164 -2.80 12.68 -8.15
N PRO A 165 -3.57 13.73 -7.82
CA PRO A 165 -4.42 13.86 -6.64
C PRO A 165 -5.65 12.93 -6.71
N ALA A 166 -6.25 12.62 -5.56
CA ALA A 166 -7.35 11.68 -5.45
C ALA A 166 -8.55 11.97 -6.37
N ALA A 167 -8.87 13.24 -6.57
CA ALA A 167 -10.02 13.68 -7.37
C ALA A 167 -9.99 13.21 -8.83
N VAL A 168 -8.81 12.91 -9.39
CA VAL A 168 -8.65 12.46 -10.78
C VAL A 168 -8.54 10.93 -10.92
N ALA A 169 -8.46 10.19 -9.82
CA ALA A 169 -8.30 8.74 -9.83
C ALA A 169 -9.42 8.00 -10.61
N PRO A 170 -10.70 8.43 -10.60
CA PRO A 170 -11.75 7.80 -11.40
C PRO A 170 -11.51 7.86 -12.91
N HIS A 171 -10.67 8.78 -13.41
CA HIS A 171 -10.30 8.79 -14.83
C HIS A 171 -9.46 7.57 -15.19
N LEU A 172 -8.49 7.19 -14.34
CA LEU A 172 -7.68 5.99 -14.56
C LEU A 172 -8.54 4.71 -14.53
N ILE A 173 -9.51 4.62 -13.62
CA ILE A 173 -10.42 3.44 -13.55
C ILE A 173 -11.13 3.25 -14.88
N ARG A 174 -11.65 4.31 -15.49
CA ARG A 174 -12.34 4.22 -16.79
C ARG A 174 -11.45 3.69 -17.91
N GLU A 175 -10.17 4.04 -17.93
CA GLU A 175 -9.20 3.52 -18.89
C GLU A 175 -8.85 2.05 -18.60
N LEU A 176 -8.73 1.68 -17.33
CA LEU A 176 -8.36 0.32 -16.92
C LEU A 176 -9.50 -0.69 -17.08
N CYS A 177 -10.76 -0.26 -17.05
CA CYS A 177 -11.91 -1.18 -17.03
C CYS A 177 -11.92 -2.18 -18.19
N ASN A 178 -11.35 -1.83 -19.34
CA ASN A 178 -11.31 -2.69 -20.54
C ASN A 178 -9.98 -3.47 -20.66
N THR A 179 -8.91 -3.03 -20.02
CA THR A 179 -7.56 -3.60 -20.18
C THR A 179 -7.06 -4.35 -18.95
N ARG A 180 -7.34 -3.82 -17.77
CA ARG A 180 -6.88 -4.35 -16.47
C ARG A 180 -7.98 -4.18 -15.40
N PRO A 181 -9.19 -4.78 -15.56
CA PRO A 181 -10.31 -4.58 -14.63
C PRO A 181 -10.00 -5.05 -13.20
N ASP A 182 -9.07 -5.99 -13.06
CA ASP A 182 -8.67 -6.54 -11.76
C ASP A 182 -7.57 -5.75 -11.05
N LEU A 183 -6.98 -4.74 -11.68
CA LEU A 183 -5.92 -3.95 -11.08
C LEU A 183 -6.50 -2.96 -10.05
N PRO A 184 -6.18 -3.10 -8.76
CA PRO A 184 -6.68 -2.19 -7.73
C PRO A 184 -6.19 -0.76 -7.95
N VAL A 185 -7.10 0.22 -7.82
CA VAL A 185 -6.77 1.65 -7.86
C VAL A 185 -6.99 2.26 -6.49
N ILE A 186 -5.93 2.89 -5.98
CA ILE A 186 -5.89 3.63 -4.72
C ILE A 186 -5.86 5.11 -5.05
N ALA A 187 -6.59 5.93 -4.32
CA ALA A 187 -6.55 7.38 -4.49
C ALA A 187 -5.83 8.05 -3.31
N GLY A 188 -4.95 9.01 -3.61
CA GLY A 188 -4.19 9.73 -2.59
C GLY A 188 -4.09 11.23 -2.85
N GLY A 189 -3.77 11.97 -1.79
CA GLY A 189 -3.57 13.41 -1.84
C GLY A 189 -4.85 14.26 -1.86
N LEU A 190 -4.82 15.36 -1.09
CA LEU A 190 -5.87 16.36 -0.97
C LEU A 190 -7.22 15.82 -0.42
N ILE A 191 -7.19 14.71 0.32
CA ILE A 191 -8.36 14.17 1.00
C ILE A 191 -8.43 14.75 2.41
N SER A 192 -9.53 15.41 2.76
CA SER A 192 -9.73 16.10 4.03
C SER A 192 -11.02 15.73 4.76
N THR A 193 -11.94 15.00 4.12
CA THR A 193 -13.25 14.64 4.70
C THR A 193 -13.63 13.19 4.42
N PHE A 194 -14.43 12.59 5.32
CA PHE A 194 -15.01 11.27 5.09
C PHE A 194 -15.94 11.22 3.88
N ARG A 195 -16.64 12.31 3.58
CA ARG A 195 -17.49 12.40 2.38
C ARG A 195 -16.70 12.20 1.09
N GLN A 196 -15.52 12.83 0.98
CA GLN A 196 -14.63 12.61 -0.18
C GLN A 196 -14.21 11.14 -0.31
N ILE A 197 -13.94 10.46 0.82
CA ILE A 197 -13.59 9.04 0.84
C ILE A 197 -14.75 8.19 0.29
N GLU A 198 -15.97 8.43 0.78
CA GLU A 198 -17.16 7.71 0.33
C GLU A 198 -17.45 7.94 -1.15
N ASP A 199 -17.34 9.19 -1.63
CA ASP A 199 -17.57 9.54 -3.01
C ASP A 199 -16.56 8.86 -3.96
N LEU A 200 -15.28 8.80 -3.58
CA LEU A 200 -14.25 8.08 -4.32
C LEU A 200 -14.54 6.57 -4.37
N ARG A 201 -14.93 5.97 -3.25
CA ARG A 201 -15.24 4.55 -3.19
C ARG A 201 -16.45 4.17 -4.03
N ARG A 202 -17.49 5.01 -4.08
CA ARG A 202 -18.65 4.80 -4.99
C ARG A 202 -18.24 4.83 -6.47
N GLN A 203 -17.13 5.48 -6.79
CA GLN A 203 -16.57 5.53 -8.15
C GLN A 203 -15.59 4.39 -8.46
N GLY A 204 -15.51 3.36 -7.60
CA GLY A 204 -14.68 2.16 -7.84
C GLY A 204 -13.28 2.23 -7.25
N ILE A 205 -12.91 3.30 -6.53
CA ILE A 205 -11.63 3.35 -5.77
C ILE A 205 -11.69 2.33 -4.63
N ILE A 206 -10.72 1.41 -4.59
CA ILE A 206 -10.71 0.33 -3.59
C ILE A 206 -10.32 0.83 -2.20
N SER A 207 -9.37 1.77 -2.14
CA SER A 207 -8.84 2.34 -0.89
C SER A 207 -8.38 3.77 -1.12
N VAL A 208 -8.30 4.56 -0.05
CA VAL A 208 -7.72 5.90 -0.10
C VAL A 208 -6.54 6.01 0.87
N SER A 209 -5.45 6.64 0.44
CA SER A 209 -4.29 6.91 1.28
C SER A 209 -4.37 8.32 1.88
N VAL A 210 -4.30 8.42 3.21
CA VAL A 210 -4.57 9.67 3.93
C VAL A 210 -3.53 9.92 5.03
N SER A 211 -2.93 11.12 5.04
CA SER A 211 -2.00 11.54 6.10
C SER A 211 -2.68 12.28 7.25
N ASN A 212 -3.94 12.73 7.09
CA ASN A 212 -4.70 13.34 8.17
C ASN A 212 -5.15 12.25 9.16
N THR A 213 -4.57 12.28 10.35
CA THR A 213 -4.80 11.28 11.42
C THR A 213 -6.25 11.23 11.89
N ALA A 214 -7.00 12.34 11.80
CA ALA A 214 -8.42 12.38 12.15
C ALA A 214 -9.30 11.47 11.26
N LEU A 215 -8.82 11.12 10.06
CA LEU A 215 -9.53 10.24 9.13
C LEU A 215 -9.14 8.76 9.27
N TRP A 216 -8.20 8.41 10.15
CA TRP A 216 -7.79 7.03 10.38
C TRP A 216 -8.74 6.24 11.29
N LEU A 217 -9.54 6.94 12.10
CA LEU A 217 -10.51 6.36 13.02
C LEU A 217 -11.93 6.40 12.42
N PRO A 218 -12.83 5.46 12.80
CA PRO A 218 -14.23 5.52 12.38
C PRO A 218 -14.93 6.76 12.91
N GLN A 219 -15.86 7.32 12.15
CA GLN A 219 -16.69 8.46 12.55
C GLN A 219 -17.41 8.29 13.93
N ALA A 220 -17.71 7.06 14.33
CA ALA A 220 -18.37 6.77 15.61
C ALA A 220 -17.53 7.11 16.86
N CYS A 221 -16.20 7.32 16.71
CA CYS A 221 -15.34 7.69 17.84
C CYS A 221 -15.21 9.21 18.05
N ILE A 222 -15.80 10.04 17.19
CA ILE A 222 -15.63 11.50 17.21
C ILE A 222 -16.81 12.19 17.94
N THR A 223 -17.92 11.50 18.18
CA THR A 223 -19.15 12.10 18.75
C THR A 223 -19.19 12.16 20.27
N GLU A 224 -18.18 11.69 21.00
CA GLU A 224 -18.19 11.67 22.47
C GLU A 224 -17.19 12.62 23.17
N SER A 225 -16.55 13.55 22.46
CA SER A 225 -15.71 14.55 23.13
C SER A 225 -16.22 15.96 22.89
N GLY A 226 -17.12 16.40 23.77
CA GLY A 226 -17.23 17.81 24.12
C GLY A 226 -18.33 18.61 23.43
N ASP A 227 -19.51 18.58 24.02
CA ASP A 227 -20.31 19.78 24.17
C ASP A 227 -19.76 20.54 25.40
N PRO A 228 -19.08 21.67 25.27
CA PRO A 228 -18.91 22.58 26.38
C PRO A 228 -20.17 23.46 26.44
N GLY A 229 -21.14 23.00 27.22
CA GLY A 229 -22.28 23.84 27.62
C GLY A 229 -21.83 25.15 28.22
N HIS A 230 -22.54 26.19 27.81
CA HIS A 230 -22.68 27.57 28.27
C HIS A 230 -21.55 28.54 27.93
#